data_2d55b1e2fc9e24ed00d9d9bebf3f5327
#
_entry.id   2d55b1e2fc9e24ed00d9d9bebf3f5327
#
_cell.length_a   1.000
_cell.length_b   1.000
_cell.length_c   1.000
_cell.angle_alpha   90.00
_cell.angle_beta   90.00
_cell.angle_gamma   90.00
#
_symmetry.space_group_name_H-M   'P 1'
#
loop_
_entity.id
_entity.type
_entity.pdbx_description
1 polymer ?
#
loop_
_entity_poly.entity_id
_entity_poly.type
_entity_poly.pdbx_seq_one_letter_code
_entity_poly.pdbx_strand_id
1 'polypeptide(L)'
;MPRYVVLYRFTAQGAKTAKGTVQRVRQVREENEKRGFKTLGVYWTQGPYDLVSIVDAPSEEAMMGAMINVVGAGNVTSTTMRAFDEKEMESIVKQA
;
A
#
# COMPACT_ATOMS: atom_id res chain seq x y z
N MET A 1 15.43 -0.34 1.60
CA MET A 1 14.11 0.27 1.41
C MET A 1 13.10 -0.41 2.33
N PRO A 2 12.42 0.33 3.19
CA PRO A 2 11.40 -0.27 4.05
C PRO A 2 10.24 -0.82 3.24
N ARG A 3 9.76 -1.99 3.65
CA ARG A 3 8.63 -2.67 3.02
C ARG A 3 7.38 -2.49 3.85
N TYR A 4 6.25 -2.35 3.15
CA TYR A 4 4.95 -2.19 3.78
C TYR A 4 3.91 -3.11 3.14
N VAL A 5 3.03 -3.65 3.98
CA VAL A 5 1.79 -4.30 3.53
C VAL A 5 0.66 -3.34 3.87
N VAL A 6 -0.11 -2.96 2.89
CA VAL A 6 -1.22 -2.02 3.07
C VAL A 6 -2.54 -2.72 2.77
N LEU A 7 -3.45 -2.64 3.72
CA LEU A 7 -4.80 -3.18 3.61
C LEU A 7 -5.75 -2.01 3.39
N TYR A 8 -6.59 -2.10 2.38
CA TYR A 8 -7.51 -1.02 2.02
C TYR A 8 -8.96 -1.48 2.10
N ARG A 9 -9.82 -0.56 2.50
CA ARG A 9 -11.27 -0.70 2.39
C ARG A 9 -11.81 0.43 1.54
N PHE A 10 -12.73 0.12 0.62
CA PHE A 10 -13.45 1.16 -0.10
C PHE A 10 -14.29 1.99 0.86
N THR A 11 -14.27 3.30 0.65
CA THR A 11 -15.27 4.20 1.22
C THR A 11 -16.57 4.06 0.42
N ALA A 12 -17.65 4.73 0.82
CA ALA A 12 -18.89 4.79 0.03
C ALA A 12 -18.60 5.32 -1.39
N GLN A 13 -17.76 6.35 -1.50
CA GLN A 13 -17.33 6.92 -2.79
C GLN A 13 -16.57 5.90 -3.62
N GLY A 14 -15.61 5.20 -3.01
CA GLY A 14 -14.80 4.19 -3.69
C GLY A 14 -15.64 2.99 -4.15
N ALA A 15 -16.61 2.57 -3.36
CA ALA A 15 -17.52 1.49 -3.70
C ALA A 15 -18.40 1.86 -4.91
N LYS A 16 -18.91 3.08 -4.97
CA LYS A 16 -19.72 3.57 -6.10
C LYS A 16 -18.93 3.56 -7.41
N THR A 17 -17.64 3.80 -7.34
CA THR A 17 -16.74 3.88 -8.50
C THR A 17 -15.78 2.70 -8.58
N ALA A 18 -16.12 1.57 -7.97
CA ALA A 18 -15.25 0.40 -7.88
C ALA A 18 -14.87 -0.19 -9.26
N LYS A 19 -15.71 0.01 -10.26
CA LYS A 19 -15.39 -0.44 -11.63
C LYS A 19 -14.14 0.24 -12.19
N GLY A 20 -13.75 1.40 -11.68
CA GLY A 20 -12.53 2.12 -12.05
C GLY A 20 -11.32 1.79 -11.17
N THR A 21 -11.43 0.81 -10.28
CA THR A 21 -10.38 0.54 -9.29
C THR A 21 -9.04 0.13 -9.92
N VAL A 22 -9.04 -0.66 -10.97
CA VAL A 22 -7.81 -1.10 -11.65
C VAL A 22 -7.07 0.10 -12.24
N GLN A 23 -7.80 1.01 -12.90
CA GLN A 23 -7.23 2.20 -13.47
C GLN A 23 -6.62 3.12 -12.42
N ARG A 24 -7.33 3.31 -11.29
CA ARG A 24 -6.83 4.11 -10.17
C ARG A 24 -5.54 3.53 -9.61
N VAL A 25 -5.49 2.21 -9.41
CA VAL A 25 -4.28 1.53 -8.91
C VAL A 25 -3.11 1.70 -9.87
N ARG A 26 -3.35 1.55 -11.16
CA ARG A 26 -2.29 1.75 -12.18
C ARG A 26 -1.72 3.16 -12.14
N GLN A 27 -2.56 4.17 -12.02
CA GLN A 27 -2.12 5.57 -11.94
C GLN A 27 -1.28 5.82 -10.67
N VAL A 28 -1.74 5.35 -9.52
CA VAL A 28 -1.01 5.51 -8.26
C VAL A 28 0.34 4.79 -8.32
N ARG A 29 0.35 3.58 -8.86
CA ARG A 29 1.59 2.81 -9.00
C ARG A 29 2.61 3.51 -9.91
N GLU A 30 2.17 4.04 -11.05
CA GLU A 30 3.04 4.78 -11.96
C GLU A 30 3.64 6.01 -11.30
N GLU A 31 2.83 6.79 -10.58
CA GLU A 31 3.29 7.96 -9.85
C GLU A 31 4.29 7.60 -8.76
N ASN A 32 4.01 6.54 -8.02
CA ASN A 32 4.89 6.09 -6.95
C ASN A 32 6.22 5.53 -7.49
N GLU A 33 6.19 4.81 -8.61
CA GLU A 33 7.41 4.33 -9.26
C GLU A 33 8.33 5.48 -9.67
N LYS A 34 7.77 6.57 -10.17
CA LYS A 34 8.53 7.79 -10.49
C LYS A 34 9.18 8.42 -9.26
N ARG A 35 8.60 8.20 -8.09
CA ARG A 35 9.11 8.70 -6.80
C ARG A 35 10.05 7.71 -6.10
N GLY A 36 10.39 6.61 -6.75
CA GLY A 36 11.32 5.61 -6.22
C GLY A 36 10.69 4.45 -5.46
N PHE A 37 9.36 4.33 -5.45
CA PHE A 37 8.69 3.17 -4.88
C PHE A 37 8.79 1.97 -5.81
N LYS A 38 8.77 0.79 -5.23
CA LYS A 38 8.68 -0.47 -5.96
C LYS A 38 7.45 -1.23 -5.49
N THR A 39 6.50 -1.46 -6.38
CA THR A 39 5.31 -2.25 -6.07
C THR A 39 5.62 -3.72 -6.30
N LEU A 40 5.53 -4.54 -5.26
CA LEU A 40 5.82 -5.97 -5.32
C LEU A 40 4.57 -6.79 -5.62
N GLY A 41 3.41 -6.31 -5.24
CA GLY A 41 2.15 -7.00 -5.52
C GLY A 41 0.96 -6.14 -5.19
N VAL A 42 -0.12 -6.35 -5.93
CA VAL A 42 -1.43 -5.75 -5.68
C VAL A 42 -2.47 -6.83 -5.89
N TYR A 43 -3.37 -6.98 -4.92
CA TYR A 43 -4.42 -8.00 -4.95
C TYR A 43 -5.73 -7.41 -4.47
N TRP A 44 -6.81 -7.68 -5.21
CA TRP A 44 -8.17 -7.38 -4.75
C TRP A 44 -8.67 -8.59 -3.99
N THR A 45 -9.30 -8.35 -2.85
CA THR A 45 -9.68 -9.41 -1.91
C THR A 45 -11.17 -9.40 -1.62
N GLN A 46 -11.69 -10.55 -1.22
CA GLN A 46 -13.01 -10.69 -0.64
C GLN A 46 -12.84 -10.75 0.88
N GLY A 47 -13.84 -10.28 1.63
CA GLY A 47 -13.80 -10.30 3.09
C GLY A 47 -13.67 -8.91 3.70
N PRO A 48 -12.99 -8.78 4.85
CA PRO A 48 -12.95 -7.51 5.57
C PRO A 48 -12.16 -6.39 4.90
N TYR A 49 -11.33 -6.72 3.92
CA TYR A 49 -10.56 -5.75 3.13
C TYR A 49 -10.83 -5.98 1.65
N ASP A 50 -10.74 -4.91 0.87
CA ASP A 50 -11.06 -4.93 -0.55
C ASP A 50 -9.82 -5.01 -1.43
N LEU A 51 -8.68 -4.55 -0.92
CA LEU A 51 -7.44 -4.46 -1.69
C LEU A 51 -6.24 -4.58 -0.76
N VAL A 52 -5.22 -5.28 -1.22
CA VAL A 52 -3.93 -5.43 -0.50
C VAL A 52 -2.82 -5.04 -1.45
N SER A 53 -1.88 -4.22 -0.99
CA SER A 53 -0.66 -3.94 -1.74
C SER A 53 0.58 -4.24 -0.90
N ILE A 54 1.66 -4.61 -1.58
CA ILE A 54 2.96 -4.83 -0.97
C ILE A 54 3.93 -3.91 -1.72
N VAL A 55 4.56 -2.98 -1.00
CA VAL A 55 5.42 -1.97 -1.62
C VAL A 55 6.72 -1.79 -0.83
N ASP A 56 7.80 -1.52 -1.55
CA ASP A 56 9.02 -0.98 -0.98
C ASP A 56 9.02 0.54 -1.21
N ALA A 57 9.18 1.29 -0.14
CA ALA A 57 9.24 2.75 -0.19
C ALA A 57 10.68 3.24 -0.08
N PRO A 58 11.02 4.41 -0.67
CA PRO A 58 12.36 4.98 -0.50
C PRO A 58 12.69 5.33 0.95
N SER A 59 11.66 5.74 1.72
CA SER A 59 11.80 6.09 3.13
C SER A 59 10.44 5.99 3.83
N GLU A 60 10.44 6.03 5.14
CA GLU A 60 9.21 6.07 5.94
C GLU A 60 8.41 7.36 5.68
N GLU A 61 9.12 8.48 5.52
CA GLU A 61 8.50 9.78 5.22
C GLU A 61 7.82 9.75 3.85
N ALA A 62 8.46 9.15 2.85
CA ALA A 62 7.86 8.99 1.52
C ALA A 62 6.60 8.15 1.58
N MET A 63 6.61 7.07 2.39
CA MET A 63 5.43 6.22 2.57
C MET A 63 4.28 6.99 3.22
N MET A 64 4.57 7.79 4.25
CA MET A 64 3.56 8.63 4.90
C MET A 64 2.94 9.60 3.90
N GLY A 65 3.76 10.25 3.08
CA GLY A 65 3.26 11.17 2.04
C GLY A 65 2.39 10.46 1.01
N ALA A 66 2.78 9.28 0.57
CA ALA A 66 1.99 8.48 -0.37
C ALA A 66 0.62 8.11 0.22
N MET A 67 0.57 7.74 1.49
CA MET A 67 -0.70 7.40 2.15
C MET A 67 -1.62 8.60 2.33
N ILE A 68 -1.07 9.77 2.62
CA ILE A 68 -1.84 11.02 2.68
C ILE A 68 -2.52 11.28 1.33
N ASN A 69 -1.79 11.10 0.23
CA ASN A 69 -2.35 11.30 -1.11
C ASN A 69 -3.44 10.27 -1.44
N VAL A 70 -3.20 9.00 -1.15
CA VAL A 70 -4.14 7.91 -1.46
C VAL A 70 -5.43 8.07 -0.65
N VAL A 71 -5.31 8.26 0.65
CA VAL A 71 -6.47 8.42 1.54
C VAL A 71 -7.19 9.74 1.25
N GLY A 72 -6.43 10.80 0.95
CA GLY A 72 -6.97 12.11 0.63
C GLY A 72 -7.84 12.14 -0.63
N ALA A 73 -7.64 11.21 -1.56
CA ALA A 73 -8.49 11.08 -2.74
C ALA A 73 -9.92 10.60 -2.40
N GLY A 74 -10.13 10.05 -1.21
CA GLY A 74 -11.46 9.72 -0.68
C GLY A 74 -12.03 8.37 -1.10
N ASN A 75 -11.31 7.56 -1.86
CA ASN A 75 -11.81 6.28 -2.37
C ASN A 75 -11.59 5.11 -1.41
N VAL A 76 -10.61 5.22 -0.53
CA VAL A 76 -10.22 4.14 0.38
C VAL A 76 -9.84 4.68 1.76
N THR A 77 -9.98 3.82 2.76
CA THR A 77 -9.26 3.93 4.03
C THR A 77 -8.16 2.89 4.02
N SER A 78 -7.12 3.08 4.82
CA SER A 78 -5.96 2.17 4.81
C SER A 78 -5.50 1.77 6.20
N THR A 79 -4.94 0.57 6.28
CA THR A 79 -4.16 0.10 7.41
C THR A 79 -2.78 -0.25 6.86
N THR A 80 -1.78 0.52 7.24
CA THR A 80 -0.41 0.36 6.75
C THR A 80 0.42 -0.35 7.81
N MET A 81 1.06 -1.45 7.40
CA MET A 81 1.88 -2.24 8.31
C MET A 81 3.32 -2.30 7.79
N ARG A 82 4.28 -1.99 8.66
CA ARG A 82 5.69 -2.22 8.36
C ARG A 82 5.92 -3.73 8.28
N ALA A 83 6.52 -4.20 7.20
CA ALA A 83 6.75 -5.62 6.96
C ALA A 83 8.25 -5.94 6.94
N PHE A 84 8.59 -7.09 7.48
CA PHE A 84 9.96 -7.61 7.51
C PHE A 84 9.96 -8.97 6.86
N ASP A 85 10.92 -9.22 5.95
CA ASP A 85 11.07 -10.53 5.37
C ASP A 85 11.76 -11.50 6.34
N GLU A 86 11.89 -12.75 5.94
CA GLU A 86 12.48 -13.80 6.77
C GLU A 86 13.92 -13.47 7.16
N LYS A 87 14.72 -12.94 6.23
CA LYS A 87 16.11 -12.58 6.47
C LYS A 87 16.25 -11.42 7.45
N GLU A 88 15.43 -10.40 7.29
CA GLU A 88 15.36 -9.26 8.22
C GLU A 88 14.94 -9.74 9.61
N MET A 89 13.94 -10.61 9.67
CA MET A 89 13.42 -11.15 10.94
C MET A 89 14.48 -12.00 11.67
N GLU A 90 15.27 -12.76 10.92
CA GLU A 90 16.40 -13.52 11.47
C GLU A 90 17.39 -12.61 12.19
N SER A 91 17.72 -11.47 11.60
CA SER A 91 18.59 -10.46 12.20
C SER A 91 17.97 -9.81 13.44
N ILE A 92 16.67 -9.47 13.35
CA ILE A 92 15.92 -8.84 14.45
C ILE A 92 15.89 -9.77 15.69
N VAL A 93 15.63 -11.03 15.49
CA VAL A 93 15.57 -12.02 16.58
C VAL A 93 16.90 -12.11 17.32
N LYS A 94 18.02 -11.99 16.62
CA LYS A 94 19.36 -11.98 17.23
C LYS A 94 19.61 -10.76 18.11
N GLN A 95 18.89 -9.66 17.89
CA GLN A 95 18.99 -8.43 18.66
C GLN A 95 18.04 -8.40 19.87
N ALA A 96 17.11 -9.31 19.91
CA ALA A 96 16.10 -9.35 20.95
C ALA A 96 16.63 -9.87 22.32
#